data_61233961e5afd645a9959b585e7713bb
#
_entry.id   61233961e5afd645a9959b585e7713bb
#
_cell.length_a   1.000
_cell.length_b   1.000
_cell.length_c   1.000
_cell.angle_alpha   90.00
_cell.angle_beta   90.00
_cell.angle_gamma   90.00
#
_symmetry.space_group_name_H-M   'P 1'
#
loop_
_entity.id
_entity.type
_entity.pdbx_description
1 polymer ?
#
loop_
_entity_poly.entity_id
_entity_poly.type
_entity_poly.pdbx_seq_one_letter_code
_entity_poly.pdbx_strand_id
1 'polypeptide(L)'
;QEEPGWDFNTALLYYGEDANRVQDLSISVLATRTFMDDRALTMGLTVDALTGATPNGGLKQTVAQTFTRPSGNGVFTTPANTLVLDDSFRDTRVALSADWQQPLGRLYKFDVGFSASSEYDYLHLGVNTKISRDFNQRNTTVSAGLAYSSDTISAVGGAPTPLTSMADVGNLSNRIGDQSKDIVDVVLGVTQVISRKLIVQANYSFSDSSG
;
A
#
# COMPACT_ATOMS: atom_id res chain seq x y z
N GLN A 1 34.50 -9.92 18.55
CA GLN A 1 33.08 -9.55 18.36
C GLN A 1 32.79 -9.79 16.89
N GLU A 2 31.86 -10.69 16.58
CA GLU A 2 31.39 -10.88 15.20
C GLU A 2 30.71 -9.59 14.76
N GLU A 3 31.02 -9.12 13.56
CA GLU A 3 30.28 -8.01 12.94
C GLU A 3 28.83 -8.43 12.77
N PRO A 4 27.85 -7.59 13.13
CA PRO A 4 26.45 -7.92 12.95
C PRO A 4 26.16 -8.17 11.46
N GLY A 5 25.68 -9.37 11.16
CA GLY A 5 25.30 -9.80 9.82
C GLY A 5 23.99 -9.15 9.36
N TRP A 6 23.60 -9.47 8.15
CA TRP A 6 22.26 -9.22 7.64
C TRP A 6 21.31 -10.32 8.09
N ASP A 7 20.13 -9.94 8.54
CA ASP A 7 19.00 -10.83 8.79
C ASP A 7 18.00 -10.69 7.65
N PHE A 8 17.57 -11.83 7.08
CA PHE A 8 16.65 -11.87 5.95
C PHE A 8 15.38 -12.60 6.34
N ASN A 9 14.25 -11.92 6.18
CA ASN A 9 12.91 -12.49 6.34
C ASN A 9 12.22 -12.50 4.99
N THR A 10 11.64 -13.64 4.63
CA THR A 10 10.93 -13.81 3.36
C THR A 10 9.53 -14.30 3.61
N ALA A 11 8.55 -13.74 2.92
CA ALA A 11 7.17 -14.16 2.97
C ALA A 11 6.64 -14.40 1.56
N LEU A 12 5.84 -15.45 1.40
CA LEU A 12 5.07 -15.74 0.21
C LEU A 12 3.60 -15.78 0.60
N LEU A 13 2.79 -14.98 -0.11
CA LEU A 13 1.34 -14.99 0.01
C LEU A 13 0.74 -15.47 -1.31
N TYR A 14 -0.18 -16.38 -1.22
CA TYR A 14 -1.09 -16.70 -2.31
C TYR A 14 -2.53 -16.53 -1.82
N TYR A 15 -3.30 -15.77 -2.55
CA TYR A 15 -4.73 -15.61 -2.36
C TYR A 15 -5.45 -16.01 -3.63
N GLY A 16 -6.54 -16.76 -3.49
CA GLY A 16 -7.36 -17.18 -4.63
C GLY A 16 -8.82 -17.25 -4.26
N GLU A 17 -9.67 -16.69 -5.10
CA GLU A 17 -11.12 -16.80 -4.99
C GLU A 17 -11.68 -17.94 -5.85
N ASP A 18 -12.84 -18.46 -5.45
CA ASP A 18 -13.56 -19.48 -6.22
C ASP A 18 -13.89 -18.99 -7.64
N ALA A 19 -13.92 -19.96 -8.58
CA ALA A 19 -14.19 -19.70 -9.99
C ALA A 19 -13.15 -18.81 -10.68
N ASN A 20 -11.91 -18.80 -10.22
CA ASN A 20 -10.79 -18.02 -10.77
C ASN A 20 -11.11 -16.51 -10.88
N ARG A 21 -11.88 -15.96 -9.95
CA ARG A 21 -12.25 -14.55 -9.99
C ARG A 21 -11.06 -13.65 -9.74
N VAL A 22 -10.44 -13.76 -8.58
CA VAL A 22 -9.26 -13.00 -8.22
C VAL A 22 -8.18 -13.95 -7.73
N GLN A 23 -6.96 -13.74 -8.17
CA GLN A 23 -5.78 -14.41 -7.67
C GLN A 23 -4.70 -13.36 -7.41
N ASP A 24 -4.05 -13.48 -6.28
CA ASP A 24 -2.89 -12.66 -5.92
C ASP A 24 -1.73 -13.56 -5.50
N LEU A 25 -0.57 -13.27 -6.04
CA LEU A 25 0.70 -13.87 -5.64
C LEU A 25 1.64 -12.75 -5.23
N SER A 26 2.03 -12.76 -3.97
CA SER A 26 2.90 -11.73 -3.41
C SER A 26 4.15 -12.36 -2.80
N ILE A 27 5.31 -11.82 -3.13
CA ILE A 27 6.60 -12.19 -2.56
C ILE A 27 7.19 -10.96 -1.90
N SER A 28 7.53 -11.10 -0.61
CA SER A 28 8.19 -10.04 0.16
C SER A 28 9.51 -10.52 0.73
N VAL A 29 10.52 -9.68 0.63
CA VAL A 29 11.84 -9.87 1.25
C VAL A 29 12.13 -8.65 2.11
N LEU A 30 12.47 -8.89 3.37
CA LEU A 30 12.92 -7.88 4.32
C LEU A 30 14.35 -8.19 4.74
N ALA A 31 15.27 -7.27 4.54
CA ALA A 31 16.67 -7.35 4.94
C ALA A 31 16.93 -6.33 6.04
N THR A 32 17.36 -6.78 7.21
CA THR A 32 17.69 -5.92 8.35
C THR A 32 19.15 -6.08 8.74
N ARG A 33 19.83 -4.97 8.94
CA ARG A 33 21.17 -4.92 9.51
C ARG A 33 21.16 -4.07 10.77
N THR A 34 21.52 -4.67 11.88
CA THR A 34 21.73 -3.96 13.16
C THR A 34 23.22 -3.69 13.31
N PHE A 35 23.58 -2.46 13.66
CA PHE A 35 24.97 -2.04 13.90
C PHE A 35 25.32 -2.12 15.39
N MET A 36 26.60 -2.09 15.71
CA MET A 36 27.11 -2.26 17.09
C MET A 36 26.61 -1.16 18.07
N ASP A 37 26.16 -0.04 17.57
CA ASP A 37 25.62 1.10 18.33
C ASP A 37 24.08 1.17 18.35
N ASP A 38 23.43 0.03 18.15
CA ASP A 38 21.95 -0.14 18.13
C ASP A 38 21.26 0.64 16.98
N ARG A 39 22.00 1.17 16.00
CA ARG A 39 21.42 1.65 14.73
C ARG A 39 20.93 0.44 13.93
N ALA A 40 19.87 0.63 13.18
CA ALA A 40 19.38 -0.40 12.28
C ALA A 40 19.01 0.19 10.92
N LEU A 41 19.32 -0.55 9.86
CA LEU A 41 18.84 -0.33 8.51
C LEU A 41 17.95 -1.50 8.12
N THR A 42 16.71 -1.22 7.74
CA THR A 42 15.80 -2.22 7.20
C THR A 42 15.44 -1.84 5.77
N MET A 43 15.56 -2.80 4.85
CA MET A 43 15.20 -2.64 3.45
C MET A 43 14.15 -3.68 3.08
N GLY A 44 13.11 -3.26 2.40
CA GLY A 44 12.02 -4.11 1.95
C GLY A 44 11.86 -4.10 0.44
N LEU A 45 11.61 -5.27 -0.14
CA LEU A 45 11.19 -5.45 -1.51
C LEU A 45 9.93 -6.33 -1.51
N THR A 46 8.88 -5.87 -2.17
CA THR A 46 7.66 -6.65 -2.39
C THR A 46 7.31 -6.63 -3.87
N VAL A 47 6.95 -7.77 -4.40
CA VAL A 47 6.43 -7.93 -5.75
C VAL A 47 5.10 -8.65 -5.65
N ASP A 48 4.04 -8.00 -6.11
CA ASP A 48 2.68 -8.52 -6.14
C ASP A 48 2.23 -8.70 -7.58
N ALA A 49 1.56 -9.81 -7.86
CA ALA A 49 0.92 -10.06 -9.15
C ALA A 49 -0.55 -10.38 -8.93
N LEU A 50 -1.41 -9.43 -9.25
CA LEU A 50 -2.86 -9.54 -9.14
C LEU A 50 -3.46 -9.86 -10.51
N THR A 51 -4.24 -10.92 -10.57
CA THR A 51 -4.95 -11.34 -11.77
C THR A 51 -6.38 -11.70 -11.44
N GLY A 52 -7.28 -11.60 -12.41
CA GLY A 52 -8.64 -12.11 -12.29
C GLY A 52 -9.71 -11.06 -12.49
N ALA A 53 -10.93 -11.48 -12.23
CA ALA A 53 -12.13 -10.68 -12.43
C ALA A 53 -12.50 -9.92 -11.16
N THR A 54 -12.46 -8.59 -11.21
CA THR A 54 -12.93 -7.74 -10.12
C THR A 54 -14.39 -7.33 -10.38
N PRO A 55 -15.32 -7.53 -9.43
CA PRO A 55 -16.66 -7.00 -9.54
C PRO A 55 -16.62 -5.47 -9.65
N ASN A 56 -17.16 -4.90 -10.72
CA ASN A 56 -17.18 -3.45 -10.96
C ASN A 56 -18.50 -2.79 -10.51
N GLY A 57 -19.32 -3.50 -9.75
CA GLY A 57 -20.65 -3.01 -9.33
C GLY A 57 -21.72 -3.04 -10.42
N GLY A 58 -21.40 -3.51 -11.61
CA GLY A 58 -22.37 -3.64 -12.70
C GLY A 58 -23.44 -4.69 -12.41
N LEU A 59 -24.70 -4.36 -12.71
CA LEU A 59 -25.82 -5.27 -12.57
C LEU A 59 -25.98 -6.16 -13.81
N LYS A 60 -26.48 -7.39 -13.63
CA LYS A 60 -26.88 -8.25 -14.74
C LYS A 60 -27.93 -7.56 -15.58
N GLN A 61 -27.72 -7.48 -16.89
CA GLN A 61 -28.67 -6.91 -17.83
C GLN A 61 -29.17 -7.97 -18.81
N THR A 62 -30.33 -7.74 -19.38
CA THR A 62 -30.97 -8.65 -20.37
C THR A 62 -30.30 -8.58 -21.74
N VAL A 63 -29.41 -7.60 -21.95
CA VAL A 63 -28.63 -7.38 -23.17
C VAL A 63 -27.14 -7.42 -22.87
N ALA A 64 -26.33 -7.72 -23.87
CA ALA A 64 -24.87 -7.64 -23.75
C ALA A 64 -24.45 -6.20 -23.51
N GLN A 65 -23.50 -5.99 -22.61
CA GLN A 65 -22.95 -4.68 -22.24
C GLN A 65 -21.47 -4.62 -22.45
N THR A 66 -20.97 -3.49 -22.97
CA THR A 66 -19.55 -3.23 -23.12
C THR A 66 -19.10 -2.19 -22.11
N PHE A 67 -18.04 -2.50 -21.40
CA PHE A 67 -17.44 -1.66 -20.36
C PHE A 67 -16.01 -1.29 -20.72
N THR A 68 -15.55 -0.14 -20.26
CA THR A 68 -14.13 0.21 -20.24
C THR A 68 -13.49 -0.50 -19.05
N ARG A 69 -12.28 -1.05 -19.22
CA ARG A 69 -11.51 -1.66 -18.13
C ARG A 69 -11.19 -0.62 -17.06
N PRO A 70 -11.07 -1.02 -15.79
CA PRO A 70 -10.74 -0.09 -14.71
C PRO A 70 -9.44 0.68 -14.94
N SER A 71 -8.42 0.04 -15.49
CA SER A 71 -7.15 0.67 -15.90
C SER A 71 -7.27 1.61 -17.12
N GLY A 72 -8.46 1.70 -17.74
CA GLY A 72 -8.67 2.46 -18.99
C GLY A 72 -8.08 1.81 -20.24
N ASN A 73 -7.37 0.69 -20.11
CA ASN A 73 -6.73 0.00 -21.25
C ASN A 73 -7.68 -0.96 -21.94
N GLY A 74 -8.50 -0.43 -22.83
CA GLY A 74 -9.42 -1.21 -23.67
C GLY A 74 -10.80 -1.42 -23.07
N VAL A 75 -11.56 -2.30 -23.70
CA VAL A 75 -12.94 -2.62 -23.36
C VAL A 75 -13.13 -4.13 -23.21
N PHE A 76 -14.14 -4.53 -22.44
CA PHE A 76 -14.60 -5.91 -22.38
C PHE A 76 -16.12 -5.95 -22.51
N THR A 77 -16.66 -7.03 -23.04
CA THR A 77 -18.11 -7.22 -23.23
C THR A 77 -18.60 -8.37 -22.39
N THR A 78 -19.58 -8.08 -21.56
CA THR A 78 -20.29 -9.07 -20.75
C THR A 78 -21.54 -9.54 -21.47
N PRO A 79 -21.75 -10.85 -21.64
CA PRO A 79 -22.97 -11.39 -22.24
C PRO A 79 -24.23 -11.05 -21.44
N ALA A 80 -25.39 -11.10 -22.10
CA ALA A 80 -26.67 -10.93 -21.44
C ALA A 80 -26.87 -11.89 -20.26
N ASN A 81 -27.49 -11.44 -19.19
CA ASN A 81 -27.81 -12.20 -17.96
C ASN A 81 -26.59 -12.74 -17.18
N THR A 82 -25.37 -12.28 -17.49
CA THR A 82 -24.15 -12.65 -16.73
C THR A 82 -23.74 -11.53 -15.78
N LEU A 83 -22.97 -11.88 -14.75
CA LEU A 83 -22.37 -10.89 -13.87
C LEU A 83 -21.26 -10.14 -14.61
N VAL A 84 -21.16 -8.83 -14.37
CA VAL A 84 -20.11 -8.00 -14.99
C VAL A 84 -18.80 -8.26 -14.29
N LEU A 85 -17.91 -8.99 -14.94
CA LEU A 85 -16.57 -9.33 -14.47
C LEU A 85 -15.56 -9.12 -15.61
N ASP A 86 -14.43 -8.50 -15.29
CA ASP A 86 -13.29 -8.43 -16.23
C ASP A 86 -12.27 -9.52 -15.86
N ASP A 87 -12.34 -10.66 -16.53
CA ASP A 87 -11.45 -11.81 -16.35
C ASP A 87 -10.06 -11.60 -16.98
N SER A 88 -9.86 -10.51 -17.67
CA SER A 88 -8.59 -10.15 -18.30
C SER A 88 -7.74 -9.18 -17.47
N PHE A 89 -8.21 -8.76 -16.30
CA PHE A 89 -7.46 -7.87 -15.42
C PHE A 89 -6.14 -8.51 -14.99
N ARG A 90 -5.07 -7.78 -15.13
CA ARG A 90 -3.73 -8.15 -14.66
C ARG A 90 -3.00 -6.90 -14.24
N ASP A 91 -2.43 -6.94 -13.06
CA ASP A 91 -1.58 -5.89 -12.56
C ASP A 91 -0.38 -6.48 -11.82
N THR A 92 0.72 -5.76 -11.85
CA THR A 92 1.94 -6.14 -11.14
C THR A 92 2.51 -4.90 -10.46
N ARG A 93 2.64 -4.99 -9.15
CA ARG A 93 3.25 -3.95 -8.33
C ARG A 93 4.64 -4.38 -7.90
N VAL A 94 5.58 -3.44 -7.98
CA VAL A 94 6.88 -3.53 -7.33
C VAL A 94 6.96 -2.43 -6.29
N ALA A 95 7.22 -2.80 -5.04
CA ALA A 95 7.34 -1.89 -3.92
C ALA A 95 8.70 -2.03 -3.23
N LEU A 96 9.30 -0.89 -2.92
CA LEU A 96 10.57 -0.77 -2.21
C LEU A 96 10.35 0.06 -0.94
N SER A 97 11.03 -0.32 0.13
CA SER A 97 11.12 0.50 1.34
C SER A 97 12.54 0.50 1.90
N ALA A 98 12.88 1.56 2.61
CA ALA A 98 14.12 1.67 3.37
C ALA A 98 13.84 2.47 4.63
N ASP A 99 14.16 1.89 5.79
CA ASP A 99 13.97 2.49 7.09
C ASP A 99 15.29 2.52 7.86
N TRP A 100 15.64 3.70 8.37
CA TRP A 100 16.80 3.91 9.22
C TRP A 100 16.35 4.23 10.64
N GLN A 101 16.82 3.43 11.61
CA GLN A 101 16.65 3.68 13.03
C GLN A 101 17.92 4.22 13.64
N GLN A 102 17.80 5.35 14.35
CA GLN A 102 18.89 6.04 15.04
C GLN A 102 18.57 6.17 16.53
N PRO A 103 19.29 5.48 17.44
CA PRO A 103 19.24 5.79 18.86
C PRO A 103 19.76 7.20 19.14
N LEU A 104 19.03 7.96 19.93
CA LEU A 104 19.41 9.28 20.39
C LEU A 104 19.62 9.25 21.92
N GLY A 105 20.81 8.83 22.33
CA GLY A 105 21.14 8.57 23.72
C GLY A 105 20.45 7.30 24.24
N ARG A 106 20.11 7.26 25.54
CA ARG A 106 19.65 6.04 26.21
C ARG A 106 18.14 5.80 26.14
N LEU A 107 17.35 6.86 25.93
CA LEU A 107 15.90 6.81 26.08
C LEU A 107 15.12 7.20 24.84
N TYR A 108 15.76 7.75 23.83
CA TYR A 108 15.12 8.18 22.60
C TYR A 108 15.54 7.33 21.41
N LYS A 109 14.63 7.13 20.49
CA LYS A 109 14.89 6.58 19.16
C LYS A 109 14.22 7.46 18.12
N PHE A 110 14.91 7.67 17.02
CA PHE A 110 14.42 8.36 15.84
C PHE A 110 14.46 7.39 14.67
N ASP A 111 13.35 7.30 13.95
CA ASP A 111 13.24 6.49 12.76
C ASP A 111 12.91 7.43 11.58
N VAL A 112 13.51 7.18 10.44
CA VAL A 112 13.18 7.81 9.16
C VAL A 112 13.06 6.74 8.11
N GLY A 113 12.01 6.80 7.30
CA GLY A 113 11.74 5.83 6.26
C GLY A 113 11.37 6.47 4.93
N PHE A 114 11.57 5.69 3.89
CA PHE A 114 11.21 5.99 2.51
C PHE A 114 10.45 4.79 1.94
N SER A 115 9.44 5.06 1.13
CA SER A 115 8.70 4.04 0.37
C SER A 115 8.46 4.50 -1.06
N ALA A 116 8.52 3.55 -1.98
CA ALA A 116 8.16 3.76 -3.37
C ALA A 116 7.49 2.51 -3.92
N SER A 117 6.43 2.65 -4.69
CA SER A 117 5.87 1.54 -5.44
C SER A 117 5.42 2.01 -6.82
N SER A 118 5.47 1.09 -7.77
CA SER A 118 5.06 1.33 -9.15
C SER A 118 4.20 0.18 -9.64
N GLU A 119 3.08 0.54 -10.22
CA GLU A 119 2.15 -0.30 -10.97
C GLU A 119 2.04 0.23 -12.40
N TYR A 120 1.21 -0.36 -13.20
CA TYR A 120 1.04 0.04 -14.60
C TYR A 120 0.58 1.50 -14.74
N ASP A 121 -0.38 1.92 -13.91
CA ASP A 121 -1.01 3.23 -13.96
C ASP A 121 -0.95 3.99 -12.62
N TYR A 122 -0.12 3.52 -11.69
CA TYR A 122 0.00 4.10 -10.35
C TYR A 122 1.45 4.16 -9.90
N LEU A 123 1.88 5.33 -9.42
CA LEU A 123 3.18 5.56 -8.80
C LEU A 123 2.98 6.14 -7.41
N HIS A 124 3.57 5.50 -6.41
CA HIS A 124 3.58 5.96 -5.03
C HIS A 124 4.99 6.34 -4.60
N LEU A 125 5.12 7.49 -3.94
CA LEU A 125 6.34 7.91 -3.25
C LEU A 125 5.97 8.40 -1.85
N GLY A 126 6.65 7.88 -0.83
CA GLY A 126 6.36 8.22 0.55
C GLY A 126 7.62 8.42 1.40
N VAL A 127 7.51 9.28 2.41
CA VAL A 127 8.50 9.47 3.45
C VAL A 127 7.82 9.43 4.82
N ASN A 128 8.50 8.89 5.80
CA ASN A 128 7.98 8.88 7.16
C ASN A 128 9.06 9.16 8.18
N THR A 129 8.65 9.64 9.32
CA THR A 129 9.53 9.85 10.48
C THR A 129 8.80 9.49 11.75
N LYS A 130 9.50 8.95 12.72
CA LYS A 130 8.95 8.61 14.04
C LYS A 130 9.98 8.91 15.12
N ILE A 131 9.53 9.50 16.20
CA ILE A 131 10.30 9.62 17.42
C ILE A 131 9.63 8.82 18.54
N SER A 132 10.42 8.13 19.33
CA SER A 132 9.93 7.41 20.51
C SER A 132 10.80 7.69 21.72
N ARG A 133 10.18 7.63 22.89
CA ARG A 133 10.84 7.82 24.17
C ARG A 133 10.41 6.77 25.17
N ASP A 134 11.39 6.21 25.86
CA ASP A 134 11.19 5.25 26.94
C ASP A 134 11.07 5.97 28.29
N PHE A 135 10.14 5.50 29.12
CA PHE A 135 9.86 5.93 30.49
C PHE A 135 9.83 4.71 31.42
N ASN A 136 9.76 4.94 32.74
CA ASN A 136 9.56 3.89 33.76
C ASN A 136 10.54 2.72 33.57
N GLN A 137 11.83 2.98 33.49
CA GLN A 137 12.85 1.95 33.27
C GLN A 137 12.62 1.12 31.98
N ARG A 138 12.13 1.76 30.93
CA ARG A 138 11.76 1.20 29.62
C ARG A 138 10.51 0.28 29.64
N ASN A 139 9.70 0.38 30.71
CA ASN A 139 8.42 -0.32 30.75
C ASN A 139 7.30 0.41 29.99
N THR A 140 7.50 1.70 29.70
CA THR A 140 6.55 2.52 28.93
C THR A 140 7.28 3.17 27.79
N THR A 141 6.79 3.00 26.56
CA THR A 141 7.30 3.72 25.38
C THR A 141 6.18 4.57 24.81
N VAL A 142 6.44 5.85 24.61
CA VAL A 142 5.55 6.78 23.89
C VAL A 142 6.18 7.11 22.56
N SER A 143 5.40 7.11 21.50
CA SER A 143 5.86 7.42 20.13
C SER A 143 4.95 8.41 19.43
N ALA A 144 5.53 9.22 18.57
CA ALA A 144 4.83 10.08 17.62
C ALA A 144 5.48 9.92 16.24
N GLY A 145 4.67 9.77 15.22
CA GLY A 145 5.10 9.60 13.83
C GLY A 145 4.34 10.54 12.90
N LEU A 146 5.00 10.92 11.82
CA LEU A 146 4.46 11.70 10.73
C LEU A 146 4.87 11.04 9.43
N ALA A 147 3.94 10.89 8.50
CA ALA A 147 4.22 10.42 7.14
C ALA A 147 3.58 11.36 6.11
N TYR A 148 4.21 11.43 4.97
CA TYR A 148 3.70 12.10 3.79
C TYR A 148 3.92 11.20 2.59
N SER A 149 2.91 11.08 1.75
CA SER A 149 3.04 10.42 0.46
C SER A 149 2.36 11.22 -0.64
N SER A 150 2.91 11.06 -1.85
CA SER A 150 2.36 11.61 -3.07
C SER A 150 2.20 10.48 -4.08
N ASP A 151 0.99 10.32 -4.56
CA ASP A 151 0.58 9.29 -5.49
C ASP A 151 0.23 9.93 -6.83
N THR A 152 0.69 9.33 -7.92
CA THR A 152 0.34 9.73 -9.28
C THR A 152 -0.48 8.62 -9.92
N ILE A 153 -1.63 8.97 -10.48
CA ILE A 153 -2.57 8.05 -11.13
C ILE A 153 -2.63 8.42 -12.62
N SER A 154 -2.11 7.53 -13.46
CA SER A 154 -1.97 7.75 -14.92
C SER A 154 -2.82 6.73 -15.69
N ALA A 155 -4.13 6.70 -15.41
CA ALA A 155 -5.05 5.76 -16.04
C ALA A 155 -5.05 5.91 -17.57
N VAL A 156 -4.92 4.79 -18.30
CA VAL A 156 -4.93 4.81 -19.76
C VAL A 156 -6.27 5.31 -20.28
N GLY A 157 -6.24 6.36 -21.09
CA GLY A 157 -7.44 7.06 -21.56
C GLY A 157 -7.99 8.08 -20.55
N GLY A 158 -7.27 8.35 -19.46
CA GLY A 158 -7.61 9.31 -18.41
C GLY A 158 -8.56 8.77 -17.34
N ALA A 159 -8.56 9.41 -16.18
CA ALA A 159 -9.46 9.08 -15.08
C ALA A 159 -10.90 9.54 -15.40
N PRO A 160 -11.92 8.75 -15.00
CA PRO A 160 -13.31 9.19 -15.18
C PRO A 160 -13.62 10.38 -14.28
N THR A 161 -14.29 11.39 -14.81
CA THR A 161 -14.80 12.49 -13.99
C THR A 161 -15.85 11.96 -12.99
N PRO A 162 -15.69 12.20 -11.69
CA PRO A 162 -16.61 11.70 -10.68
C PRO A 162 -18.06 12.14 -10.92
N LEU A 163 -19.02 11.29 -10.59
CA LEU A 163 -20.47 11.58 -10.62
C LEU A 163 -21.01 12.00 -12.01
N THR A 164 -20.30 11.69 -13.09
CA THR A 164 -20.81 11.89 -14.46
C THR A 164 -21.40 10.59 -15.00
N SER A 165 -22.28 10.71 -16.02
CA SER A 165 -22.77 9.53 -16.74
C SER A 165 -21.60 8.81 -17.42
N MET A 166 -21.70 7.47 -17.52
CA MET A 166 -20.72 6.69 -18.29
C MET A 166 -20.71 7.20 -19.75
N ALA A 167 -19.53 7.48 -20.26
CA ALA A 167 -19.38 7.85 -21.66
C ALA A 167 -19.64 6.64 -22.58
N ASP A 168 -20.23 6.87 -23.72
CA ASP A 168 -20.32 5.86 -24.77
C ASP A 168 -18.91 5.43 -25.23
N VAL A 169 -18.81 4.18 -25.68
CA VAL A 169 -17.56 3.64 -26.20
C VAL A 169 -17.03 4.56 -27.31
N GLY A 170 -15.81 5.08 -27.09
CA GLY A 170 -15.15 6.01 -28.02
C GLY A 170 -15.41 7.49 -27.73
N ASN A 171 -16.28 7.85 -26.79
CA ASN A 171 -16.45 9.24 -26.34
C ASN A 171 -15.74 9.43 -24.98
N LEU A 172 -14.56 10.01 -25.00
CA LEU A 172 -13.72 10.27 -23.81
C LEU A 172 -13.94 11.67 -23.23
N SER A 173 -15.03 12.35 -23.57
CA SER A 173 -15.31 13.74 -23.14
C SER A 173 -15.43 13.89 -21.61
N ASN A 174 -15.72 12.80 -20.89
CA ASN A 174 -15.84 12.76 -19.43
C ASN A 174 -14.59 12.20 -18.76
N ARG A 175 -13.44 12.33 -19.37
CA ARG A 175 -12.16 11.90 -18.86
C ARG A 175 -11.27 13.10 -18.56
N ILE A 176 -10.56 13.01 -17.44
CA ILE A 176 -9.50 13.94 -17.04
C ILE A 176 -8.16 13.23 -17.15
N GLY A 177 -7.09 13.98 -17.36
CA GLY A 177 -5.74 13.41 -17.49
C GLY A 177 -5.23 12.79 -16.18
N ASP A 178 -3.91 12.73 -16.06
CA ASP A 178 -3.25 12.24 -14.86
C ASP A 178 -3.73 13.01 -13.62
N GLN A 179 -3.91 12.29 -12.54
CA GLN A 179 -4.34 12.82 -11.26
C GLN A 179 -3.25 12.58 -10.22
N SER A 180 -3.20 13.42 -9.21
CA SER A 180 -2.34 13.24 -8.06
C SER A 180 -3.16 13.17 -6.78
N LYS A 181 -2.63 12.48 -5.79
CA LYS A 181 -3.20 12.42 -4.44
C LYS A 181 -2.08 12.55 -3.43
N ASP A 182 -2.20 13.52 -2.55
CA ASP A 182 -1.29 13.73 -1.44
C ASP A 182 -1.92 13.26 -0.14
N ILE A 183 -1.14 12.57 0.69
CA ILE A 183 -1.61 12.01 1.96
C ILE A 183 -0.68 12.46 3.07
N VAL A 184 -1.25 12.94 4.16
CA VAL A 184 -0.54 13.23 5.41
C VAL A 184 -1.08 12.35 6.51
N ASP A 185 -0.21 11.58 7.16
CA ASP A 185 -0.55 10.72 8.28
C ASP A 185 0.14 11.15 9.56
N VAL A 186 -0.60 11.13 10.66
CA VAL A 186 -0.07 11.33 12.02
C VAL A 186 -0.40 10.09 12.84
N VAL A 187 0.59 9.56 13.56
CA VAL A 187 0.41 8.39 14.43
C VAL A 187 0.95 8.71 15.83
N LEU A 188 0.15 8.46 16.84
CA LEU A 188 0.56 8.51 18.23
C LEU A 188 0.44 7.12 18.83
N GLY A 189 1.47 6.66 19.53
CA GLY A 189 1.53 5.32 20.09
C GLY A 189 1.97 5.32 21.55
N VAL A 190 1.42 4.38 22.30
CA VAL A 190 1.84 4.07 23.65
C VAL A 190 1.96 2.55 23.79
N THR A 191 3.10 2.10 24.29
CA THR A 191 3.33 0.69 24.64
C THR A 191 3.67 0.60 26.12
N GLN A 192 2.99 -0.27 26.85
CA GLN A 192 3.18 -0.47 28.27
C GLN A 192 3.42 -1.95 28.59
N VAL A 193 4.56 -2.25 29.19
CA VAL A 193 4.82 -3.56 29.79
C VAL A 193 4.15 -3.58 31.17
N ILE A 194 3.07 -4.32 31.29
CA ILE A 194 2.32 -4.48 32.55
C ILE A 194 2.97 -5.55 33.42
N SER A 195 3.41 -6.65 32.81
CA SER A 195 4.07 -7.75 33.51
C SER A 195 4.97 -8.53 32.54
N ARG A 196 5.68 -9.55 33.05
CA ARG A 196 6.48 -10.46 32.22
C ARG A 196 5.67 -11.23 31.14
N LYS A 197 4.35 -11.26 31.26
CA LYS A 197 3.45 -12.02 30.38
C LYS A 197 2.43 -11.13 29.65
N LEU A 198 2.43 -9.81 29.92
CA LEU A 198 1.44 -8.90 29.37
C LEU A 198 2.08 -7.60 28.94
N ILE A 199 1.96 -7.31 27.65
CA ILE A 199 2.27 -6.02 27.03
C ILE A 199 0.98 -5.48 26.43
N VAL A 200 0.69 -4.21 26.67
CA VAL A 200 -0.46 -3.51 26.08
C VAL A 200 0.09 -2.42 25.15
N GLN A 201 -0.48 -2.33 23.96
CA GLN A 201 -0.16 -1.29 22.98
C GLN A 201 -1.46 -0.63 22.53
N ALA A 202 -1.45 0.71 22.47
CA ALA A 202 -2.51 1.49 21.90
C ALA A 202 -1.91 2.48 20.87
N ASN A 203 -2.55 2.59 19.71
CA ASN A 203 -2.19 3.55 18.68
C ASN A 203 -3.42 4.36 18.29
N TYR A 204 -3.22 5.64 18.06
CA TYR A 204 -4.18 6.54 17.43
C TYR A 204 -3.57 7.06 16.14
N SER A 205 -4.31 6.96 15.03
CA SER A 205 -3.89 7.47 13.74
C SER A 205 -4.91 8.44 13.18
N PHE A 206 -4.41 9.47 12.51
CA PHE A 206 -5.18 10.42 11.74
C PHE A 206 -4.56 10.50 10.35
N SER A 207 -5.40 10.45 9.33
CA SER A 207 -4.99 10.56 7.92
C SER A 207 -5.85 11.60 7.23
N ASP A 208 -5.22 12.48 6.47
CA ASP A 208 -5.86 13.44 5.59
C ASP A 208 -5.34 13.25 4.17
N SER A 209 -6.25 13.25 3.20
CA SER A 209 -5.90 13.06 1.79
C SER A 209 -6.56 14.13 0.94
N SER A 210 -5.79 14.70 0.01
CA SER A 210 -6.22 15.69 -0.97
C SER A 210 -5.73 15.30 -2.36
N GLY A 211 -6.54 15.61 -3.39
CA GLY A 211 -6.21 15.32 -4.79
C GLY A 211 -7.09 16.11 -5.73
#